data_f163b2d5ad62ad1e74d8834357fdb6fd
#
_entry.id   f163b2d5ad62ad1e74d8834357fdb6fd
#
_cell.length_a   1.000
_cell.length_b   1.000
_cell.length_c   1.000
_cell.angle_alpha   90.00
_cell.angle_beta   90.00
_cell.angle_gamma   90.00
#
_symmetry.space_group_name_H-M   'P 1'
#
loop_
_entity.id
_entity.type
_entity.pdbx_description
1 polymer ?
#
loop_
_entity_poly.entity_id
_entity_poly.type
_entity_poly.pdbx_seq_one_letter_code
_entity_poly.pdbx_strand_id
1 'polypeptide(L)'
;MSGGWLGRTAVLLLVALVTAAPASADSPGSELERLPDADHTFTSPDGQVSVEQFSKKKDEYDHVYQFWTFDWKHQKGALLNRNEDTDLAGYPAGFRFSRNSQWLVRMQKLGAGYHTLFLYRRTGDQFSSATPKPLGDMAWDYFFSQPVSRKMHRKSRDRDSLNHLQVHLVQGMDDNYAGMGKHWPDSRYIVLTLSFDSQGEDKPLPCIDGWRCVFDTKTGQFSIPVDFADHNANAVEFPVRRHR
;
A
#
# COMPACT_ATOMS: atom_id res chain seq x y z
N MET A 1 59.85 -12.80 -36.89
CA MET A 1 59.80 -11.90 -35.73
C MET A 1 58.69 -10.88 -36.01
N SER A 2 57.52 -11.13 -35.50
CA SER A 2 56.38 -10.19 -35.64
C SER A 2 55.65 -10.10 -34.28
N GLY A 3 55.86 -8.99 -33.63
CA GLY A 3 55.26 -8.67 -32.36
C GLY A 3 53.85 -8.10 -32.52
N GLY A 4 52.85 -8.82 -31.97
CA GLY A 4 51.47 -8.37 -31.91
C GLY A 4 51.20 -7.46 -30.72
N TRP A 5 50.71 -6.27 -30.98
CA TRP A 5 50.21 -5.33 -29.98
C TRP A 5 48.77 -5.66 -29.66
N LEU A 6 48.49 -6.08 -28.43
CA LEU A 6 47.14 -6.20 -27.90
C LEU A 6 46.72 -4.86 -27.27
N GLY A 7 45.87 -4.16 -27.95
CA GLY A 7 45.23 -2.94 -27.47
C GLY A 7 44.17 -3.31 -26.39
N ARG A 8 44.37 -2.89 -25.14
CA ARG A 8 43.38 -2.95 -24.07
C ARG A 8 42.46 -1.73 -24.18
N THR A 9 41.24 -1.97 -24.65
CA THR A 9 40.16 -0.97 -24.62
C THR A 9 39.60 -0.90 -23.21
N ALA A 10 39.88 0.20 -22.50
CA ALA A 10 39.26 0.47 -21.20
C ALA A 10 37.85 1.03 -21.45
N VAL A 11 36.83 0.27 -21.07
CA VAL A 11 35.45 0.73 -21.04
C VAL A 11 35.25 1.54 -19.75
N LEU A 12 35.16 2.85 -19.87
CA LEU A 12 34.74 3.74 -18.78
C LEU A 12 33.25 3.64 -18.61
N LEU A 13 32.80 2.96 -17.54
CA LEU A 13 31.42 2.98 -17.10
C LEU A 13 31.16 4.33 -16.42
N LEU A 14 30.45 5.22 -17.11
CA LEU A 14 29.91 6.46 -16.54
C LEU A 14 28.70 6.10 -15.67
N VAL A 15 28.89 5.98 -14.35
CA VAL A 15 27.78 5.91 -13.40
C VAL A 15 27.19 7.31 -13.26
N ALA A 16 26.09 7.58 -13.93
CA ALA A 16 25.32 8.79 -13.71
C ALA A 16 24.67 8.72 -12.31
N LEU A 17 25.27 9.43 -11.35
CA LEU A 17 24.61 9.74 -10.09
C LEU A 17 23.41 10.64 -10.40
N VAL A 18 22.22 10.07 -10.42
CA VAL A 18 20.99 10.84 -10.37
C VAL A 18 20.89 11.42 -8.96
N THR A 19 21.38 12.64 -8.77
CA THR A 19 21.11 13.41 -7.56
C THR A 19 19.62 13.78 -7.58
N ALA A 20 18.82 13.07 -6.80
CA ALA A 20 17.46 13.50 -6.51
C ALA A 20 17.54 14.88 -5.88
N ALA A 21 16.97 15.88 -6.54
CA ALA A 21 16.84 17.23 -5.98
C ALA A 21 16.11 17.11 -4.63
N PRO A 22 16.56 17.82 -3.58
CA PRO A 22 15.86 17.83 -2.32
C PRO A 22 14.43 18.33 -2.57
N ALA A 23 13.45 17.55 -2.13
CA ALA A 23 12.05 17.97 -2.21
C ALA A 23 11.93 19.29 -1.42
N SER A 24 11.49 20.33 -2.11
CA SER A 24 11.20 21.62 -1.49
C SER A 24 10.23 21.39 -0.34
N ALA A 25 10.54 21.91 0.84
CA ALA A 25 9.61 21.91 1.95
C ALA A 25 8.48 22.87 1.61
N ASP A 26 7.38 22.33 1.12
CA ASP A 26 6.18 23.09 0.79
C ASP A 26 5.27 23.10 2.04
N SER A 27 4.42 24.10 2.12
CA SER A 27 3.30 24.12 3.08
C SER A 27 2.01 23.86 2.31
N PRO A 28 0.96 23.36 3.00
CA PRO A 28 -0.37 23.26 2.40
C PRO A 28 -0.80 24.62 1.86
N GLY A 29 -1.42 24.63 0.68
CA GLY A 29 -1.94 25.85 0.07
C GLY A 29 -3.03 26.48 0.94
N SER A 30 -3.19 27.80 0.89
CA SER A 30 -4.16 28.54 1.68
C SER A 30 -5.63 28.16 1.39
N GLU A 31 -5.86 27.49 0.26
CA GLU A 31 -7.19 26.96 -0.14
C GLU A 31 -7.53 25.60 0.51
N LEU A 32 -6.60 25.02 1.25
CA LEU A 32 -6.76 23.74 1.91
C LEU A 32 -7.14 23.95 3.37
N GLU A 33 -8.17 23.25 3.80
CA GLU A 33 -8.61 23.23 5.19
C GLU A 33 -8.04 21.98 5.88
N ARG A 34 -7.41 22.17 7.03
CA ARG A 34 -6.93 21.08 7.87
C ARG A 34 -8.11 20.36 8.50
N LEU A 35 -8.11 19.03 8.42
CA LEU A 35 -9.13 18.22 9.06
C LEU A 35 -8.93 18.21 10.59
N PRO A 36 -10.01 18.01 11.39
CA PRO A 36 -9.93 17.95 12.85
C PRO A 36 -8.93 16.91 13.37
N ASP A 37 -8.21 17.21 14.43
CA ASP A 37 -7.08 16.41 14.91
C ASP A 37 -7.44 15.00 15.39
N ALA A 38 -8.61 14.81 16.01
CA ALA A 38 -8.96 13.60 16.73
C ALA A 38 -8.82 12.32 15.89
N ASP A 39 -9.21 12.38 14.59
CA ASP A 39 -9.25 11.21 13.71
C ASP A 39 -8.35 11.37 12.46
N HIS A 40 -7.66 12.51 12.33
CA HIS A 40 -6.97 12.87 11.08
C HIS A 40 -5.52 13.31 11.28
N THR A 41 -5.01 13.25 12.51
CA THR A 41 -3.59 13.46 12.84
C THR A 41 -3.00 12.18 13.43
N PHE A 42 -1.93 11.70 12.83
CA PHE A 42 -1.27 10.46 13.23
C PHE A 42 0.20 10.73 13.53
N THR A 43 0.63 10.45 14.75
CA THR A 43 2.00 10.72 15.20
C THR A 43 2.82 9.44 15.19
N SER A 44 4.06 9.53 14.69
CA SER A 44 5.02 8.41 14.71
C SER A 44 5.37 8.01 16.17
N PRO A 45 5.67 6.72 16.43
CA PRO A 45 6.03 6.25 17.78
C PRO A 45 7.21 6.97 18.42
N ASP A 46 8.16 7.50 17.63
CA ASP A 46 9.27 8.30 18.12
C ASP A 46 8.90 9.78 18.38
N GLY A 47 7.65 10.17 18.09
CA GLY A 47 7.14 11.52 18.27
C GLY A 47 7.74 12.58 17.36
N GLN A 48 8.54 12.19 16.34
CA GLN A 48 9.26 13.17 15.51
C GLN A 48 8.51 13.60 14.27
N VAL A 49 7.58 12.77 13.77
CA VAL A 49 6.81 13.07 12.56
C VAL A 49 5.33 12.85 12.82
N SER A 50 4.50 13.76 12.33
CA SER A 50 3.06 13.56 12.22
C SER A 50 2.63 13.49 10.75
N VAL A 51 1.52 12.80 10.50
CA VAL A 51 0.73 12.93 9.27
C VAL A 51 -0.51 13.74 9.59
N GLU A 52 -0.74 14.77 8.81
CA GLU A 52 -1.94 15.59 8.88
C GLU A 52 -2.67 15.57 7.55
N GLN A 53 -3.99 15.67 7.59
CA GLN A 53 -4.83 15.63 6.42
C GLN A 53 -5.46 16.99 6.15
N PHE A 54 -5.43 17.37 4.90
CA PHE A 54 -6.03 18.61 4.42
C PHE A 54 -6.99 18.30 3.29
N SER A 55 -8.06 19.07 3.17
CA SER A 55 -9.00 18.92 2.07
C SER A 55 -9.37 20.26 1.45
N LYS A 56 -9.76 20.21 0.19
CA LYS A 56 -10.48 21.29 -0.46
C LYS A 56 -11.67 20.73 -1.23
N LYS A 57 -12.70 21.50 -1.30
CA LYS A 57 -13.87 21.18 -2.10
C LYS A 57 -13.52 21.26 -3.59
N LYS A 58 -13.79 20.20 -4.34
CA LYS A 58 -13.61 20.14 -5.80
C LYS A 58 -14.90 20.64 -6.49
N ASP A 59 -16.05 20.16 -6.02
CA ASP A 59 -17.38 20.58 -6.44
C ASP A 59 -18.39 20.42 -5.30
N GLU A 60 -19.70 20.35 -5.58
CA GLU A 60 -20.73 20.28 -4.55
C GLU A 60 -20.64 19.03 -3.68
N TYR A 61 -20.17 17.90 -4.24
CA TYR A 61 -20.18 16.59 -3.59
C TYR A 61 -18.77 16.01 -3.36
N ASP A 62 -17.77 16.47 -4.12
CA ASP A 62 -16.44 15.91 -4.13
C ASP A 62 -15.41 16.78 -3.41
N HIS A 63 -14.51 16.13 -2.72
CA HIS A 63 -13.35 16.72 -2.09
C HIS A 63 -12.07 16.09 -2.61
N VAL A 64 -11.01 16.87 -2.64
CA VAL A 64 -9.65 16.40 -2.87
C VAL A 64 -8.90 16.49 -1.55
N TYR A 65 -8.20 15.41 -1.21
CA TYR A 65 -7.43 15.32 0.02
C TYR A 65 -5.94 15.37 -0.27
N GLN A 66 -5.21 16.04 0.60
CA GLN A 66 -3.76 16.04 0.64
C GLN A 66 -3.30 15.52 2.00
N PHE A 67 -2.27 14.69 1.98
CA PHE A 67 -1.68 14.09 3.17
C PHE A 67 -0.28 14.64 3.33
N TRP A 68 -0.04 15.32 4.43
CA TRP A 68 1.20 16.01 4.70
C TRP A 68 1.90 15.39 5.89
N THR A 69 3.22 15.15 5.76
CA THR A 69 4.07 14.79 6.89
C THR A 69 4.74 16.06 7.42
N PHE A 70 4.76 16.22 8.74
CA PHE A 70 5.44 17.32 9.40
C PHE A 70 6.51 16.80 10.35
N ASP A 71 7.72 17.30 10.18
CA ASP A 71 8.82 17.08 11.12
C ASP A 71 8.77 18.16 12.19
N TRP A 72 8.48 17.75 13.43
CA TRP A 72 8.38 18.68 14.58
C TRP A 72 9.69 19.38 14.91
N LYS A 73 10.82 18.70 14.70
CA LYS A 73 12.12 19.28 15.04
C LYS A 73 12.53 20.39 14.07
N HIS A 74 12.27 20.22 12.79
CA HIS A 74 12.67 21.14 11.75
C HIS A 74 11.53 22.03 11.24
N GLN A 75 10.32 21.82 11.75
CA GLN A 75 9.10 22.52 11.32
C GLN A 75 8.90 22.51 9.80
N LYS A 76 9.23 21.36 9.19
CA LYS A 76 9.13 21.17 7.74
C LYS A 76 7.95 20.27 7.40
N GLY A 77 7.19 20.70 6.41
CA GLY A 77 6.13 19.90 5.79
C GLY A 77 6.60 19.24 4.49
N ALA A 78 6.03 18.07 4.19
CA ALA A 78 6.21 17.41 2.89
C ALA A 78 4.90 16.75 2.47
N LEU A 79 4.49 16.99 1.22
CA LEU A 79 3.31 16.34 0.65
C LEU A 79 3.60 14.87 0.36
N LEU A 80 2.85 13.99 1.03
CA LEU A 80 3.03 12.54 0.94
C LEU A 80 2.50 11.95 -0.37
N ASN A 81 1.35 12.45 -0.85
CA ASN A 81 0.68 11.97 -2.07
C ASN A 81 0.92 12.86 -3.30
N ARG A 82 2.12 13.42 -3.42
CA ARG A 82 2.48 14.38 -4.49
C ARG A 82 2.30 13.85 -5.92
N ASN A 83 2.60 12.58 -6.13
CA ASN A 83 2.63 11.94 -7.46
C ASN A 83 1.41 11.06 -7.73
N GLU A 84 0.35 11.24 -6.96
CA GLU A 84 -0.87 10.47 -7.13
C GLU A 84 -1.87 11.19 -8.00
N ASP A 85 -2.70 10.41 -8.67
CA ASP A 85 -3.90 10.93 -9.29
C ASP A 85 -4.82 11.53 -8.21
N THR A 86 -5.37 12.70 -8.47
CA THR A 86 -6.28 13.39 -7.53
C THR A 86 -7.50 12.55 -7.18
N ASP A 87 -7.93 11.67 -8.08
CA ASP A 87 -9.07 10.78 -7.85
C ASP A 87 -8.76 9.67 -6.83
N LEU A 88 -7.48 9.30 -6.64
CA LEU A 88 -7.06 8.37 -5.58
C LEU A 88 -7.15 8.97 -4.18
N ALA A 89 -7.28 10.26 -4.05
CA ALA A 89 -7.37 10.97 -2.79
C ALA A 89 -8.75 11.65 -2.57
N GLY A 90 -9.82 11.05 -3.09
CA GLY A 90 -11.19 11.54 -2.93
C GLY A 90 -11.83 11.30 -1.55
N TYR A 91 -11.11 10.63 -0.63
CA TYR A 91 -11.55 10.34 0.74
C TYR A 91 -10.41 10.57 1.73
N PRO A 92 -10.72 10.87 3.01
CA PRO A 92 -9.71 10.83 4.05
C PRO A 92 -9.14 9.42 4.21
N ALA A 93 -7.92 9.33 4.74
CA ALA A 93 -7.21 8.07 4.87
C ALA A 93 -6.85 7.76 6.33
N GLY A 94 -6.73 6.47 6.64
CA GLY A 94 -6.12 6.01 7.89
C GLY A 94 -4.61 5.81 7.70
N PHE A 95 -3.85 6.01 8.79
CA PHE A 95 -2.39 5.84 8.76
C PHE A 95 -1.92 4.97 9.92
N ARG A 96 -0.87 4.19 9.66
CA ARG A 96 -0.18 3.39 10.68
C ARG A 96 1.32 3.47 10.48
N PHE A 97 2.02 3.85 11.55
CA PHE A 97 3.48 3.81 11.59
C PHE A 97 3.97 2.46 12.12
N SER A 98 5.11 1.99 11.64
CA SER A 98 5.84 0.89 12.27
C SER A 98 6.41 1.32 13.63
N ARG A 99 6.65 0.36 14.52
CA ARG A 99 7.19 0.62 15.87
C ARG A 99 8.50 1.40 15.87
N ASN A 100 9.35 1.15 14.88
CA ASN A 100 10.61 1.86 14.71
C ASN A 100 10.48 3.18 13.94
N SER A 101 9.26 3.63 13.62
CA SER A 101 8.96 4.85 12.87
C SER A 101 9.60 4.91 11.46
N GLN A 102 10.06 3.78 10.91
CA GLN A 102 10.71 3.75 9.60
C GLN A 102 9.74 3.49 8.44
N TRP A 103 8.57 2.96 8.74
CA TRP A 103 7.55 2.64 7.76
C TRP A 103 6.23 3.29 8.11
N LEU A 104 5.50 3.67 7.08
CA LEU A 104 4.16 4.24 7.17
C LEU A 104 3.26 3.54 6.16
N VAL A 105 2.12 3.03 6.59
CA VAL A 105 1.05 2.55 5.72
C VAL A 105 -0.08 3.55 5.72
N ARG A 106 -0.54 3.93 4.53
CA ARG A 106 -1.79 4.64 4.30
C ARG A 106 -2.86 3.65 3.87
N MET A 107 -3.99 3.65 4.55
CA MET A 107 -5.19 2.87 4.23
C MET A 107 -6.17 3.81 3.53
N GLN A 108 -6.36 3.62 2.23
CA GLN A 108 -7.13 4.53 1.38
C GLN A 108 -8.42 3.88 0.89
N LYS A 109 -9.54 4.53 1.17
CA LYS A 109 -10.81 4.27 0.48
C LYS A 109 -10.76 4.92 -0.91
N LEU A 110 -11.15 4.17 -1.94
CA LEU A 110 -11.21 4.64 -3.33
C LEU A 110 -12.65 4.72 -3.87
N GLY A 111 -13.59 4.10 -3.17
CA GLY A 111 -15.00 4.05 -3.55
C GLY A 111 -15.81 3.18 -2.60
N ALA A 112 -17.09 2.95 -2.93
CA ALA A 112 -17.93 2.04 -2.16
C ALA A 112 -17.35 0.62 -2.19
N GLY A 113 -16.92 0.12 -1.03
CA GLY A 113 -16.33 -1.22 -0.90
C GLY A 113 -14.96 -1.40 -1.57
N TYR A 114 -14.33 -0.32 -2.04
CA TYR A 114 -13.02 -0.38 -2.65
C TYR A 114 -11.97 0.32 -1.78
N HIS A 115 -10.95 -0.45 -1.37
CA HIS A 115 -9.86 0.03 -0.52
C HIS A 115 -8.52 -0.48 -1.04
N THR A 116 -7.50 0.36 -0.91
CA THR A 116 -6.12 -0.03 -1.20
C THR A 116 -5.18 0.45 -0.11
N LEU A 117 -3.92 0.02 -0.18
CA LEU A 117 -2.86 0.39 0.75
C LEU A 117 -1.68 0.99 -0.01
N PHE A 118 -1.08 2.01 0.56
CA PHE A 118 0.19 2.57 0.11
C PHE A 118 1.24 2.37 1.19
N LEU A 119 2.46 2.04 0.79
CA LEU A 119 3.57 1.85 1.70
C LEU A 119 4.64 2.90 1.44
N TYR A 120 5.06 3.56 2.51
CA TYR A 120 6.11 4.56 2.47
C TYR A 120 7.25 4.17 3.40
N ARG A 121 8.46 4.54 3.00
CA ARG A 121 9.68 4.38 3.78
C ARG A 121 10.23 5.74 4.18
N ARG A 122 10.67 5.85 5.44
CA ARG A 122 11.32 7.04 5.97
C ARG A 122 12.77 7.13 5.47
N THR A 123 13.14 8.33 5.05
CA THR A 123 14.53 8.69 4.74
C THR A 123 14.78 10.06 5.36
N GLY A 124 15.53 10.08 6.46
CA GLY A 124 15.67 11.28 7.30
C GLY A 124 14.35 11.67 7.95
N ASP A 125 13.86 12.83 7.62
CA ASP A 125 12.60 13.43 8.09
C ASP A 125 11.42 13.27 7.10
N GLN A 126 11.65 12.64 5.95
CA GLN A 126 10.65 12.50 4.89
C GLN A 126 10.24 11.05 4.66
N PHE A 127 9.03 10.87 4.13
CA PHE A 127 8.50 9.61 3.66
C PHE A 127 8.38 9.60 2.14
N SER A 128 8.83 8.54 1.51
CA SER A 128 8.69 8.33 0.07
C SER A 128 8.05 6.97 -0.22
N SER A 129 7.39 6.85 -1.37
CA SER A 129 6.80 5.58 -1.79
C SER A 129 7.86 4.48 -1.79
N ALA A 130 7.57 3.36 -1.14
CA ALA A 130 8.47 2.22 -0.99
C ALA A 130 8.19 1.12 -2.01
N THR A 131 7.12 1.26 -2.80
CA THR A 131 6.68 0.28 -3.80
C THR A 131 6.39 0.97 -5.13
N PRO A 132 6.57 0.27 -6.26
CA PRO A 132 6.38 0.86 -7.60
C PRO A 132 4.91 1.20 -7.91
N LYS A 133 3.97 0.63 -7.18
CA LYS A 133 2.53 0.87 -7.24
C LYS A 133 1.91 0.64 -5.86
N PRO A 134 0.63 0.96 -5.63
CA PRO A 134 -0.03 0.70 -4.34
C PRO A 134 0.21 -0.73 -3.85
N LEU A 135 0.56 -0.87 -2.57
CA LEU A 135 0.82 -2.18 -1.95
C LEU A 135 -0.40 -3.10 -2.05
N GLY A 136 -1.60 -2.52 -1.94
CA GLY A 136 -2.85 -3.27 -2.12
C GLY A 136 -2.98 -3.87 -3.51
N ASP A 137 -2.57 -3.14 -4.53
CA ASP A 137 -2.56 -3.60 -5.92
C ASP A 137 -1.58 -4.75 -6.12
N MET A 138 -0.40 -4.64 -5.51
CA MET A 138 0.58 -5.72 -5.54
C MET A 138 0.08 -6.98 -4.82
N ALA A 139 -0.65 -6.81 -3.71
CA ALA A 139 -1.24 -7.93 -2.99
C ALA A 139 -2.30 -8.66 -3.81
N TRP A 140 -3.15 -7.94 -4.56
CA TRP A 140 -4.09 -8.53 -5.49
C TRP A 140 -3.41 -9.25 -6.65
N ASP A 141 -2.35 -8.68 -7.23
CA ASP A 141 -1.57 -9.39 -8.27
C ASP A 141 -0.96 -10.68 -7.71
N TYR A 142 -0.47 -10.63 -6.46
CA TYR A 142 0.04 -11.83 -5.80
C TYR A 142 -1.05 -12.88 -5.59
N PHE A 143 -2.24 -12.49 -5.13
CA PHE A 143 -3.40 -13.39 -5.02
C PHE A 143 -3.73 -14.03 -6.37
N PHE A 144 -3.81 -13.23 -7.45
CA PHE A 144 -4.14 -13.74 -8.78
C PHE A 144 -3.05 -14.66 -9.38
N SER A 145 -1.84 -14.61 -8.85
CA SER A 145 -0.78 -15.56 -9.20
C SER A 145 -0.93 -16.92 -8.50
N GLN A 146 -1.73 -17.03 -7.43
CA GLN A 146 -1.86 -18.24 -6.64
C GLN A 146 -2.74 -19.31 -7.33
N PRO A 147 -2.50 -20.62 -7.06
CA PRO A 147 -3.30 -21.71 -7.65
C PRO A 147 -4.81 -21.61 -7.36
N VAL A 148 -5.20 -21.07 -6.20
CA VAL A 148 -6.61 -20.89 -5.82
C VAL A 148 -7.35 -19.97 -6.78
N SER A 149 -6.71 -18.92 -7.27
CA SER A 149 -7.32 -17.96 -8.19
C SER A 149 -7.58 -18.55 -9.59
N ARG A 150 -6.86 -19.62 -9.98
CA ARG A 150 -7.08 -20.30 -11.27
C ARG A 150 -8.47 -20.92 -11.39
N LYS A 151 -9.11 -21.21 -10.24
CA LYS A 151 -10.48 -21.75 -10.20
C LYS A 151 -11.54 -20.66 -10.39
N MET A 152 -11.16 -19.39 -10.29
CA MET A 152 -12.09 -18.28 -10.48
C MET A 152 -12.49 -18.14 -11.96
N HIS A 153 -13.69 -17.64 -12.20
CA HIS A 153 -14.12 -17.31 -13.55
C HIS A 153 -13.18 -16.29 -14.20
N ARG A 154 -12.95 -16.38 -15.52
CA ARG A 154 -12.01 -15.51 -16.24
C ARG A 154 -12.28 -14.02 -15.98
N LYS A 155 -13.56 -13.61 -15.95
CA LYS A 155 -13.95 -12.22 -15.66
C LYS A 155 -13.59 -11.78 -14.25
N SER A 156 -13.72 -12.68 -13.26
CA SER A 156 -13.38 -12.36 -11.88
C SER A 156 -11.86 -12.43 -11.61
N ARG A 157 -11.05 -12.90 -12.56
CA ARG A 157 -9.59 -12.81 -12.49
C ARG A 157 -9.02 -11.54 -13.12
N ASP A 158 -9.84 -10.84 -13.89
CA ASP A 158 -9.47 -9.56 -14.45
C ASP A 158 -9.79 -8.50 -13.39
N ARG A 159 -8.75 -7.94 -12.80
CA ARG A 159 -8.87 -6.94 -11.75
C ARG A 159 -9.72 -5.74 -12.18
N ASP A 160 -9.54 -5.29 -13.42
CA ASP A 160 -10.26 -4.12 -13.94
C ASP A 160 -11.76 -4.38 -14.09
N SER A 161 -12.17 -5.66 -14.13
CA SER A 161 -13.56 -6.07 -14.17
C SER A 161 -14.17 -6.38 -12.80
N LEU A 162 -13.37 -6.34 -11.73
CA LEU A 162 -13.82 -6.56 -10.34
C LEU A 162 -14.05 -5.23 -9.65
N ASN A 163 -15.27 -5.00 -9.25
CA ASN A 163 -15.63 -3.92 -8.34
C ASN A 163 -15.47 -4.39 -6.89
N HIS A 164 -15.26 -3.46 -5.96
CA HIS A 164 -15.23 -3.75 -4.51
C HIS A 164 -14.05 -4.62 -4.03
N LEU A 165 -12.88 -4.49 -4.66
CA LEU A 165 -11.66 -5.09 -4.15
C LEU A 165 -11.21 -4.37 -2.87
N GLN A 166 -11.05 -5.12 -1.79
CA GLN A 166 -10.66 -4.58 -0.50
C GLN A 166 -9.33 -5.19 -0.06
N VAL A 167 -8.44 -4.35 0.41
CA VAL A 167 -7.22 -4.77 1.08
C VAL A 167 -7.15 -4.07 2.42
N HIS A 168 -6.97 -4.83 3.48
CA HIS A 168 -6.85 -4.30 4.83
C HIS A 168 -5.55 -4.74 5.47
N LEU A 169 -5.02 -3.86 6.31
CA LEU A 169 -3.95 -4.17 7.22
C LEU A 169 -4.54 -4.97 8.38
N VAL A 170 -3.96 -6.12 8.69
CA VAL A 170 -4.32 -6.86 9.88
C VAL A 170 -3.78 -6.13 11.09
N GLN A 171 -4.67 -5.63 11.93
CA GLN A 171 -4.33 -4.89 13.14
C GLN A 171 -4.67 -5.74 14.37
N GLY A 172 -3.74 -5.77 15.34
CA GLY A 172 -4.04 -6.26 16.68
C GLY A 172 -4.61 -7.67 16.71
N MET A 173 -4.13 -8.55 15.84
CA MET A 173 -4.56 -9.93 15.92
C MET A 173 -4.03 -10.54 17.21
N ASP A 174 -4.94 -11.08 18.00
CA ASP A 174 -4.59 -11.93 19.14
C ASP A 174 -3.94 -13.25 18.68
N ASP A 175 -3.97 -13.51 17.39
CA ASP A 175 -3.42 -14.67 16.76
C ASP A 175 -1.88 -14.61 16.81
N ASN A 176 -1.32 -15.57 17.48
CA ASN A 176 0.10 -15.83 17.52
C ASN A 176 0.57 -16.34 16.16
N TYR A 177 0.81 -15.45 15.22
CA TYR A 177 1.58 -15.83 14.04
C TYR A 177 3.03 -15.99 14.47
N ALA A 178 3.46 -17.24 14.61
CA ALA A 178 4.79 -17.57 15.07
C ALA A 178 5.84 -16.86 14.19
N GLY A 179 6.70 -16.05 14.84
CA GLY A 179 7.77 -15.33 14.18
C GLY A 179 7.38 -13.99 13.51
N MET A 180 6.11 -13.63 13.48
CA MET A 180 5.64 -12.38 12.92
C MET A 180 5.20 -11.46 14.01
N GLY A 181 5.85 -10.68 14.65
CA GLY A 181 5.48 -9.81 15.76
C GLY A 181 3.95 -9.62 15.93
N LYS A 182 3.50 -9.72 17.14
CA LYS A 182 2.06 -9.74 17.51
C LYS A 182 1.27 -8.50 17.05
N HIS A 183 1.96 -7.44 16.70
CA HIS A 183 1.35 -6.15 16.36
C HIS A 183 2.09 -5.53 15.20
N TRP A 184 1.54 -5.63 14.03
CA TRP A 184 2.00 -4.76 12.97
C TRP A 184 1.30 -3.37 13.12
N PRO A 185 2.04 -2.32 12.75
CA PRO A 185 3.24 -2.46 11.91
C PRO A 185 4.48 -2.86 12.74
N ASP A 186 5.03 -4.04 12.49
CA ASP A 186 6.39 -4.30 12.90
C ASP A 186 7.38 -3.73 11.87
N SER A 187 8.66 -3.90 12.11
CA SER A 187 9.69 -3.27 11.28
C SER A 187 9.96 -4.01 9.98
N ARG A 188 9.40 -5.19 9.77
CA ARG A 188 9.72 -6.05 8.63
C ARG A 188 8.52 -6.63 7.92
N TYR A 189 7.56 -7.19 8.66
CA TYR A 189 6.46 -7.94 8.08
C TYR A 189 5.15 -7.18 8.16
N ILE A 190 4.42 -7.14 7.05
CA ILE A 190 3.09 -6.55 6.94
C ILE A 190 2.12 -7.68 6.63
N VAL A 191 1.19 -7.95 7.53
CA VAL A 191 0.13 -8.92 7.30
C VAL A 191 -1.05 -8.21 6.66
N LEU A 192 -1.50 -8.73 5.52
CA LEU A 192 -2.59 -8.19 4.73
C LEU A 192 -3.73 -9.20 4.62
N THR A 193 -4.96 -8.69 4.60
CA THR A 193 -6.14 -9.44 4.22
C THR A 193 -6.77 -8.87 2.96
N LEU A 194 -7.23 -9.75 2.08
CA LEU A 194 -7.92 -9.41 0.85
C LEU A 194 -9.35 -9.93 0.93
N SER A 195 -10.30 -9.06 0.62
CA SER A 195 -11.71 -9.42 0.55
C SER A 195 -12.34 -8.91 -0.73
N PHE A 196 -13.25 -9.69 -1.26
CA PHE A 196 -14.05 -9.33 -2.42
C PHE A 196 -15.44 -9.93 -2.24
N ASP A 197 -16.44 -9.08 -2.36
CA ASP A 197 -17.83 -9.49 -2.32
C ASP A 197 -18.52 -9.08 -3.62
N SER A 198 -19.14 -10.04 -4.27
CA SER A 198 -19.85 -9.86 -5.54
C SER A 198 -21.31 -9.38 -5.37
N GLN A 199 -21.64 -8.77 -4.25
CA GLN A 199 -23.01 -8.31 -3.98
C GLN A 199 -23.54 -7.43 -5.13
N GLY A 200 -24.67 -7.86 -5.69
CA GLY A 200 -25.42 -7.10 -6.69
C GLY A 200 -25.11 -7.44 -8.14
N GLU A 201 -24.28 -8.43 -8.41
CA GLU A 201 -24.08 -8.89 -9.78
C GLU A 201 -25.05 -10.01 -10.17
N ASP A 202 -25.62 -9.94 -11.40
CA ASP A 202 -26.55 -10.93 -11.95
C ASP A 202 -25.96 -12.35 -12.07
N LYS A 203 -24.65 -12.49 -11.93
CA LYS A 203 -23.93 -13.76 -11.99
C LYS A 203 -23.17 -13.99 -10.69
N PRO A 204 -23.32 -15.19 -10.09
CA PRO A 204 -22.56 -15.50 -8.89
C PRO A 204 -21.06 -15.51 -9.21
N LEU A 205 -20.34 -14.57 -8.64
CA LEU A 205 -18.89 -14.53 -8.61
C LEU A 205 -18.36 -15.24 -7.36
N PRO A 206 -17.10 -15.68 -7.35
CA PRO A 206 -16.48 -16.13 -6.11
C PRO A 206 -16.49 -15.03 -5.06
N CYS A 207 -16.71 -15.38 -3.82
CA CYS A 207 -16.50 -14.52 -2.68
C CYS A 207 -15.11 -14.79 -2.10
N ILE A 208 -14.42 -13.73 -1.70
CA ILE A 208 -13.13 -13.82 -1.00
C ILE A 208 -13.32 -13.12 0.33
N ASP A 209 -13.19 -13.86 1.42
CA ASP A 209 -13.36 -13.35 2.78
C ASP A 209 -12.06 -13.47 3.57
N GLY A 210 -11.33 -12.36 3.61
CA GLY A 210 -10.16 -12.24 4.46
C GLY A 210 -8.97 -13.14 4.07
N TRP A 211 -8.77 -13.45 2.78
CA TRP A 211 -7.59 -14.20 2.35
C TRP A 211 -6.30 -13.47 2.76
N ARG A 212 -5.34 -14.17 3.34
CA ARG A 212 -4.19 -13.59 4.04
C ARG A 212 -2.87 -13.82 3.32
N CYS A 213 -2.03 -12.80 3.31
CA CYS A 213 -0.63 -12.88 2.88
C CYS A 213 0.25 -11.94 3.72
N VAL A 214 1.56 -12.13 3.57
CA VAL A 214 2.58 -11.32 4.24
C VAL A 214 3.45 -10.66 3.19
N PHE A 215 3.69 -9.38 3.35
CA PHE A 215 4.70 -8.63 2.62
C PHE A 215 5.94 -8.44 3.50
N ASP A 216 7.11 -8.88 3.02
CA ASP A 216 8.40 -8.66 3.69
C ASP A 216 9.02 -7.36 3.16
N THR A 217 9.08 -6.32 3.97
CA THR A 217 9.62 -5.00 3.60
C THR A 217 11.12 -5.04 3.27
N LYS A 218 11.85 -6.08 3.75
CA LYS A 218 13.27 -6.24 3.47
C LYS A 218 13.53 -6.81 2.07
N THR A 219 12.71 -7.74 1.63
CA THR A 219 12.88 -8.43 0.34
C THR A 219 11.97 -7.85 -0.75
N GLY A 220 10.92 -7.13 -0.38
CA GLY A 220 9.88 -6.67 -1.32
C GLY A 220 8.99 -7.80 -1.85
N GLN A 221 8.96 -8.96 -1.18
CA GLN A 221 8.26 -10.15 -1.66
C GLN A 221 7.05 -10.48 -0.80
N PHE A 222 6.04 -11.04 -1.45
CA PHE A 222 4.89 -11.64 -0.77
C PHE A 222 5.14 -13.12 -0.49
N SER A 223 4.53 -13.60 0.59
CA SER A 223 4.50 -15.02 0.96
C SER A 223 3.20 -15.39 1.67
N ILE A 224 2.90 -16.69 1.69
CA ILE A 224 1.81 -17.25 2.49
C ILE A 224 2.48 -18.14 3.54
N PRO A 225 2.56 -17.69 4.80
CA PRO A 225 3.01 -18.53 5.90
C PRO A 225 2.15 -19.78 6.06
N VAL A 226 2.74 -20.86 6.54
CA VAL A 226 2.03 -22.13 6.80
C VAL A 226 0.83 -21.92 7.74
N ASP A 227 0.95 -21.02 8.70
CA ASP A 227 -0.12 -20.68 9.65
C ASP A 227 -1.36 -20.07 9.00
N PHE A 228 -1.23 -19.58 7.76
CA PHE A 228 -2.37 -19.07 6.99
C PHE A 228 -3.02 -20.10 6.08
N ALA A 229 -2.42 -21.29 5.95
CA ALA A 229 -2.87 -22.28 4.98
C ALA A 229 -4.33 -22.71 5.18
N ASP A 230 -4.69 -23.07 6.41
CA ASP A 230 -6.05 -23.52 6.75
C ASP A 230 -7.08 -22.40 6.63
N HIS A 231 -6.71 -21.19 7.08
CA HIS A 231 -7.55 -20.01 6.92
C HIS A 231 -7.79 -19.72 5.44
N ASN A 232 -6.74 -19.66 4.64
CA ASN A 232 -6.81 -19.34 3.21
C ASN A 232 -7.54 -20.41 2.39
N ALA A 233 -7.51 -21.66 2.83
CA ALA A 233 -8.25 -22.75 2.18
C ALA A 233 -9.77 -22.51 2.22
N ASN A 234 -10.24 -21.84 3.27
CA ASN A 234 -11.66 -21.53 3.49
C ASN A 234 -12.04 -20.09 3.10
N ALA A 235 -11.06 -19.24 2.81
CA ALA A 235 -11.28 -17.82 2.52
C ALA A 235 -11.82 -17.55 1.11
N VAL A 236 -11.88 -18.54 0.21
CA VAL A 236 -12.36 -18.39 -1.16
C VAL A 236 -13.51 -19.35 -1.41
N GLU A 237 -14.70 -18.79 -1.51
CA GLU A 237 -15.90 -19.54 -1.83
C GLU A 237 -16.20 -19.47 -3.33
N PHE A 238 -16.50 -20.62 -3.94
CA PHE A 238 -16.90 -20.69 -5.35
C PHE A 238 -18.40 -20.94 -5.44
N PRO A 239 -19.10 -20.24 -6.37
CA PRO A 239 -20.53 -20.48 -6.55
C PRO A 239 -20.76 -21.94 -6.98
N VAL A 240 -21.67 -22.58 -6.28
CA VAL A 240 -22.09 -23.95 -6.63
C VAL A 240 -22.80 -23.90 -7.99
N ARG A 241 -22.25 -24.60 -8.99
CA ARG A 241 -22.96 -24.79 -10.26
C ARG A 241 -24.26 -25.55 -9.99
N ARG A 242 -25.37 -24.86 -9.98
CA ARG A 242 -26.68 -25.54 -10.07
C ARG A 242 -26.75 -26.15 -11.47
N HIS A 243 -26.61 -27.46 -11.56
CA HIS A 243 -26.96 -28.19 -12.76
C HIS A 243 -28.46 -27.97 -13.01
N ARG A 244 -28.78 -27.28 -14.09
CA ARG A 244 -30.14 -27.20 -14.60
C ARG A 244 -30.40 -28.43 -15.48
#